data_ba59850fce76191b8191dd268cc61405
#
_entry.id   ba59850fce76191b8191dd268cc61405
#
_cell.length_a   1.000
_cell.length_b   1.000
_cell.length_c   1.000
_cell.angle_alpha   90.00
_cell.angle_beta   90.00
_cell.angle_gamma   90.00
#
_symmetry.space_group_name_H-M   'P 1'
#
loop_
_entity.id
_entity.type
_entity.pdbx_description
1 polymer ?
#
loop_
_entity_poly.entity_id
_entity_poly.type
_entity_poly.pdbx_seq_one_letter_code
_entity_poly.pdbx_strand_id
1 'polypeptide(L)'
;MCIRDSSGLDVAFVADTYGEKAAEAVAAVEPGKVLVLENVRFDKREKKNDPEIAKKLASYGDVFVLDAFGTAHRAQGSVVGPAAYLPAVAGFLLEKEVDTLTGIFAEPERPFVAIVGGSKVSSKIGVLDHLIDSADTLIIGGGMAYTFFLAQGLTVGQSLKEEDWVERAGEMLKKAEEKGVKILLPIDNRV
;
A
#
# COMPACT_ATOMS: atom_id res chain seq x y z
N MET A 1 -0.04 -6.06 -20.49
CA MET A 1 0.44 -7.44 -20.29
C MET A 1 -0.71 -8.21 -19.69
N CYS A 2 -1.22 -9.20 -20.39
CA CYS A 2 -2.38 -9.98 -19.97
C CYS A 2 -1.90 -11.20 -19.18
N ILE A 3 -2.61 -11.59 -18.11
CA ILE A 3 -2.31 -12.83 -17.35
C ILE A 3 -2.19 -14.02 -18.30
N ARG A 4 -3.05 -14.07 -19.30
CA ARG A 4 -3.02 -15.06 -20.38
C ARG A 4 -1.66 -15.17 -21.08
N ASP A 5 -1.02 -14.03 -21.35
CA ASP A 5 0.24 -13.99 -22.10
C ASP A 5 1.48 -14.26 -21.23
N SER A 6 1.38 -13.99 -19.93
CA SER A 6 2.51 -14.07 -19.00
C SER A 6 2.60 -15.39 -18.23
N SER A 7 1.48 -16.09 -18.06
CA SER A 7 1.44 -17.34 -17.28
C SER A 7 1.89 -18.57 -18.07
N GLY A 8 1.82 -18.52 -19.40
CA GLY A 8 2.01 -19.70 -20.26
C GLY A 8 0.89 -20.75 -20.14
N LEU A 9 -0.17 -20.43 -19.39
CA LEU A 9 -1.33 -21.28 -19.17
C LEU A 9 -2.42 -21.00 -20.21
N ASP A 10 -3.25 -22.01 -20.48
CA ASP A 10 -4.50 -21.83 -21.19
C ASP A 10 -5.52 -21.16 -20.28
N VAL A 11 -5.75 -19.86 -20.49
CA VAL A 11 -6.60 -19.02 -19.64
C VAL A 11 -7.83 -18.57 -20.42
N ALA A 12 -9.01 -18.96 -19.96
CA ALA A 12 -10.27 -18.46 -20.49
C ALA A 12 -10.55 -17.04 -19.96
N PHE A 13 -11.27 -16.24 -20.73
CA PHE A 13 -11.72 -14.91 -20.32
C PHE A 13 -13.20 -14.75 -20.61
N VAL A 14 -13.93 -14.15 -19.66
CA VAL A 14 -15.32 -13.76 -19.83
C VAL A 14 -15.50 -12.26 -19.54
N ALA A 15 -16.13 -11.55 -20.48
CA ALA A 15 -16.37 -10.11 -20.38
C ALA A 15 -17.60 -9.82 -19.48
N ASP A 16 -17.60 -10.39 -18.29
CA ASP A 16 -18.60 -10.23 -17.24
C ASP A 16 -17.98 -10.53 -15.89
N THR A 17 -18.52 -9.96 -14.82
CA THR A 17 -18.01 -10.14 -13.45
C THR A 17 -19.05 -10.77 -12.53
N TYR A 18 -20.29 -10.28 -12.58
CA TYR A 18 -21.36 -10.62 -11.63
C TYR A 18 -22.62 -11.17 -12.29
N GLY A 19 -22.71 -11.16 -13.62
CA GLY A 19 -23.88 -11.53 -14.38
C GLY A 19 -23.98 -13.04 -14.67
N GLU A 20 -24.92 -13.38 -15.53
CA GLU A 20 -25.21 -14.76 -15.93
C GLU A 20 -24.03 -15.38 -16.70
N LYS A 21 -23.42 -14.60 -17.61
CA LYS A 21 -22.26 -15.09 -18.40
C LYS A 21 -21.08 -15.49 -17.52
N ALA A 22 -20.81 -14.70 -16.46
CA ALA A 22 -19.77 -15.04 -15.50
C ALA A 22 -20.14 -16.32 -14.73
N ALA A 23 -21.39 -16.44 -14.27
CA ALA A 23 -21.85 -17.63 -13.56
C ALA A 23 -21.79 -18.91 -14.42
N GLU A 24 -22.21 -18.83 -15.67
CA GLU A 24 -22.14 -19.95 -16.63
C GLU A 24 -20.68 -20.35 -16.91
N ALA A 25 -19.81 -19.34 -17.14
CA ALA A 25 -18.38 -19.60 -17.40
C ALA A 25 -17.70 -20.24 -16.18
N VAL A 26 -18.00 -19.77 -14.97
CA VAL A 26 -17.48 -20.36 -13.72
C VAL A 26 -17.95 -21.82 -13.55
N ALA A 27 -19.23 -22.09 -13.81
CA ALA A 27 -19.78 -23.44 -13.71
C ALA A 27 -19.17 -24.42 -14.73
N ALA A 28 -18.65 -23.89 -15.85
CA ALA A 28 -18.03 -24.68 -16.90
C ALA A 28 -16.50 -24.87 -16.73
N VAL A 29 -15.88 -24.22 -15.74
CA VAL A 29 -14.42 -24.37 -15.51
C VAL A 29 -14.11 -25.77 -15.00
N GLU A 30 -13.26 -26.46 -15.73
CA GLU A 30 -12.75 -27.78 -15.33
C GLU A 30 -11.60 -27.65 -14.31
N PRO A 31 -11.40 -28.66 -13.44
CA PRO A 31 -10.26 -28.68 -12.53
C PRO A 31 -8.91 -28.46 -13.25
N GLY A 32 -8.08 -27.60 -12.68
CA GLY A 32 -6.77 -27.25 -13.25
C GLY A 32 -6.80 -26.19 -14.36
N LYS A 33 -7.97 -25.67 -14.72
CA LYS A 33 -8.13 -24.57 -15.67
C LYS A 33 -8.24 -23.22 -14.96
N VAL A 34 -7.96 -22.16 -15.67
CA VAL A 34 -8.00 -20.78 -15.17
C VAL A 34 -9.03 -19.99 -15.97
N LEU A 35 -9.90 -19.27 -15.25
CA LEU A 35 -10.84 -18.31 -15.81
C LEU A 35 -10.55 -16.91 -15.24
N VAL A 36 -10.42 -15.94 -16.12
CA VAL A 36 -10.32 -14.52 -15.78
C VAL A 36 -11.66 -13.86 -16.05
N LEU A 37 -12.19 -13.19 -15.05
CA LEU A 37 -13.39 -12.37 -15.15
C LEU A 37 -13.01 -10.95 -15.58
N GLU A 38 -14.01 -10.17 -16.01
CA GLU A 38 -13.85 -8.76 -16.33
C GLU A 38 -13.45 -7.94 -15.09
N ASN A 39 -13.00 -6.73 -15.30
CA ASN A 39 -12.55 -5.83 -14.26
C ASN A 39 -13.68 -5.54 -13.26
N VAL A 40 -13.52 -5.99 -12.01
CA VAL A 40 -14.48 -5.80 -10.92
C VAL A 40 -14.81 -4.33 -10.64
N ARG A 41 -13.90 -3.41 -11.02
CA ARG A 41 -14.06 -1.96 -10.80
C ARG A 41 -15.00 -1.28 -11.80
N PHE A 42 -15.47 -1.96 -12.83
CA PHE A 42 -16.50 -1.42 -13.74
C PHE A 42 -17.83 -1.26 -13.02
N ASP A 43 -18.10 -2.03 -11.98
CA ASP A 43 -19.24 -1.81 -11.09
C ASP A 43 -18.84 -0.92 -9.90
N LYS A 44 -19.53 0.22 -9.75
CA LYS A 44 -19.25 1.18 -8.67
C LYS A 44 -19.58 0.64 -7.27
N ARG A 45 -20.40 -0.39 -7.17
CA ARG A 45 -20.76 -1.05 -5.91
C ARG A 45 -19.59 -1.80 -5.30
N GLU A 46 -18.65 -2.27 -6.12
CA GLU A 46 -17.42 -2.93 -5.65
C GLU A 46 -16.67 -2.05 -4.65
N LYS A 47 -16.47 -0.75 -4.97
CA LYS A 47 -15.78 0.20 -4.09
C LYS A 47 -16.50 0.47 -2.78
N LYS A 48 -17.80 0.20 -2.72
CA LYS A 48 -18.64 0.43 -1.53
C LYS A 48 -18.75 -0.80 -0.64
N ASN A 49 -18.03 -1.88 -0.97
CA ASN A 49 -18.14 -3.16 -0.29
C ASN A 49 -19.58 -3.68 -0.24
N ASP A 50 -20.26 -3.62 -1.37
CA ASP A 50 -21.65 -4.04 -1.49
C ASP A 50 -21.78 -5.54 -1.18
N PRO A 51 -22.66 -5.93 -0.23
CA PRO A 51 -22.77 -7.32 0.20
C PRO A 51 -23.31 -8.27 -0.88
N GLU A 52 -24.08 -7.79 -1.85
CA GLU A 52 -24.57 -8.63 -2.94
C GLU A 52 -23.43 -9.02 -3.88
N ILE A 53 -22.52 -8.07 -4.20
CA ILE A 53 -21.31 -8.34 -4.97
C ILE A 53 -20.41 -9.31 -4.22
N ALA A 54 -20.18 -9.06 -2.93
CA ALA A 54 -19.36 -9.94 -2.09
C ALA A 54 -19.90 -11.38 -2.06
N LYS A 55 -21.20 -11.55 -1.86
CA LYS A 55 -21.88 -12.85 -1.87
C LYS A 55 -21.82 -13.52 -3.24
N LYS A 56 -21.96 -12.73 -4.32
CA LYS A 56 -21.90 -13.26 -5.67
C LYS A 56 -20.50 -13.76 -6.00
N LEU A 57 -19.45 -13.01 -5.68
CA LEU A 57 -18.06 -13.47 -5.83
C LEU A 57 -17.77 -14.72 -4.99
N ALA A 58 -18.25 -14.76 -3.76
CA ALA A 58 -18.10 -15.92 -2.90
C ALA A 58 -18.79 -17.16 -3.46
N SER A 59 -19.85 -17.01 -4.23
CA SER A 59 -20.54 -18.16 -4.85
C SER A 59 -19.76 -18.81 -6.01
N TYR A 60 -18.63 -18.24 -6.40
CA TYR A 60 -17.81 -18.75 -7.50
C TYR A 60 -16.72 -19.73 -7.08
N GLY A 61 -16.51 -19.96 -5.79
CA GLY A 61 -15.48 -20.87 -5.32
C GLY A 61 -15.67 -21.32 -3.88
N ASP A 62 -14.80 -22.18 -3.42
CA ASP A 62 -14.82 -22.78 -2.08
C ASP A 62 -13.84 -22.10 -1.11
N VAL A 63 -12.83 -21.43 -1.64
CA VAL A 63 -11.78 -20.71 -0.88
C VAL A 63 -11.52 -19.37 -1.54
N PHE A 64 -11.43 -18.34 -0.73
CA PHE A 64 -11.03 -17.01 -1.17
C PHE A 64 -9.53 -16.79 -0.92
N VAL A 65 -8.78 -16.48 -1.96
CA VAL A 65 -7.36 -16.12 -1.86
C VAL A 65 -7.18 -14.63 -2.17
N LEU A 66 -6.75 -13.85 -1.18
CA LEU A 66 -6.37 -12.46 -1.41
C LEU A 66 -4.88 -12.38 -1.75
N ASP A 67 -4.57 -12.05 -3.00
CA ASP A 67 -3.19 -11.91 -3.48
C ASP A 67 -2.93 -10.53 -4.13
N ALA A 68 -3.58 -9.50 -3.60
CA ALA A 68 -3.54 -8.14 -4.10
C ALA A 68 -3.09 -7.16 -3.01
N PHE A 69 -1.80 -7.18 -2.65
CA PHE A 69 -1.22 -6.35 -1.59
C PHE A 69 -1.55 -4.87 -1.74
N GLY A 70 -1.42 -4.31 -2.95
CA GLY A 70 -1.69 -2.89 -3.21
C GLY A 70 -3.12 -2.42 -2.89
N THR A 71 -4.08 -3.33 -2.76
CA THR A 71 -5.48 -3.05 -2.40
C THR A 71 -5.89 -3.61 -1.04
N ALA A 72 -5.05 -4.40 -0.38
CA ALA A 72 -5.37 -5.11 0.86
C ALA A 72 -5.81 -4.18 2.02
N HIS A 73 -5.39 -2.91 1.99
CA HIS A 73 -5.78 -1.88 2.96
C HIS A 73 -7.18 -1.30 2.73
N ARG A 74 -7.93 -1.76 1.72
CA ARG A 74 -9.23 -1.19 1.34
C ARG A 74 -10.38 -2.14 1.66
N ALA A 75 -11.40 -1.65 2.36
CA ALA A 75 -12.64 -2.38 2.58
C ALA A 75 -13.52 -2.29 1.31
N GLN A 76 -13.29 -3.19 0.34
CA GLN A 76 -13.99 -3.23 -0.95
C GLN A 76 -14.52 -4.62 -1.23
N GLY A 77 -15.58 -4.71 -2.06
CA GLY A 77 -16.33 -5.94 -2.31
C GLY A 77 -15.51 -7.12 -2.82
N SER A 78 -14.47 -6.88 -3.61
CA SER A 78 -13.57 -7.93 -4.10
C SER A 78 -12.36 -8.17 -3.20
N VAL A 79 -12.14 -7.36 -2.16
CA VAL A 79 -10.99 -7.43 -1.26
C VAL A 79 -11.32 -8.10 0.06
N VAL A 80 -12.36 -7.62 0.74
CA VAL A 80 -12.78 -8.15 2.04
C VAL A 80 -14.11 -8.89 1.98
N GLY A 81 -14.90 -8.64 0.93
CA GLY A 81 -16.26 -9.15 0.85
C GLY A 81 -16.38 -10.67 0.90
N PRO A 82 -15.68 -11.44 0.04
CA PRO A 82 -15.81 -12.90 0.01
C PRO A 82 -15.34 -13.58 1.30
N ALA A 83 -14.42 -12.97 2.06
CA ALA A 83 -13.96 -13.50 3.34
C ALA A 83 -15.05 -13.59 4.42
N ALA A 84 -16.18 -12.90 4.24
CA ALA A 84 -17.35 -13.05 5.12
C ALA A 84 -18.15 -14.34 4.86
N TYR A 85 -17.92 -15.01 3.75
CA TYR A 85 -18.70 -16.15 3.28
C TYR A 85 -17.87 -17.42 3.06
N LEU A 86 -16.56 -17.30 2.87
CA LEU A 86 -15.64 -18.38 2.54
C LEU A 86 -14.44 -18.39 3.47
N PRO A 87 -13.80 -19.55 3.66
CA PRO A 87 -12.43 -19.59 4.17
C PRO A 87 -11.53 -18.66 3.34
N ALA A 88 -10.79 -17.79 4.02
CA ALA A 88 -9.96 -16.79 3.37
C ALA A 88 -8.49 -16.96 3.78
N VAL A 89 -7.59 -16.90 2.80
CA VAL A 89 -6.15 -17.02 2.98
C VAL A 89 -5.40 -15.94 2.20
N ALA A 90 -4.18 -15.65 2.62
CA ALA A 90 -3.27 -14.84 1.83
C ALA A 90 -2.74 -15.64 0.63
N GLY A 91 -2.59 -14.96 -0.51
CA GLY A 91 -1.80 -15.50 -1.61
C GLY A 91 -0.31 -15.24 -1.41
N PHE A 92 0.53 -15.88 -2.21
CA PHE A 92 2.00 -15.83 -2.07
C PHE A 92 2.60 -14.43 -2.24
N LEU A 93 2.00 -13.57 -3.08
CA LEU A 93 2.46 -12.20 -3.21
C LEU A 93 2.15 -11.40 -1.95
N LEU A 94 0.93 -11.51 -1.43
CA LEU A 94 0.53 -10.85 -0.19
C LEU A 94 1.40 -11.30 0.99
N GLU A 95 1.62 -12.60 1.14
CA GLU A 95 2.50 -13.19 2.15
C GLU A 95 3.92 -12.59 2.04
N LYS A 96 4.53 -12.67 0.87
CA LYS A 96 5.87 -12.12 0.62
C LYS A 96 5.99 -10.63 0.96
N GLU A 97 5.01 -9.81 0.59
CA GLU A 97 5.00 -8.37 0.89
C GLU A 97 4.89 -8.11 2.39
N VAL A 98 4.00 -8.84 3.07
CA VAL A 98 3.81 -8.72 4.53
C VAL A 98 5.09 -9.14 5.25
N ASP A 99 5.65 -10.31 4.93
CA ASP A 99 6.85 -10.82 5.58
C ASP A 99 8.05 -9.90 5.35
N THR A 100 8.22 -9.41 4.11
CA THR A 100 9.31 -8.50 3.78
C THR A 100 9.21 -7.20 4.57
N LEU A 101 8.04 -6.55 4.57
CA LEU A 101 7.85 -5.27 5.26
C LEU A 101 7.92 -5.44 6.78
N THR A 102 7.35 -6.51 7.31
CA THR A 102 7.41 -6.78 8.76
C THR A 102 8.84 -7.09 9.19
N GLY A 103 9.56 -7.89 8.42
CA GLY A 103 10.96 -8.26 8.72
C GLY A 103 11.90 -7.06 8.74
N ILE A 104 11.73 -6.09 7.82
CA ILE A 104 12.53 -4.86 7.80
C ILE A 104 12.44 -4.07 9.12
N PHE A 105 11.27 -4.09 9.77
CA PHE A 105 11.08 -3.36 11.03
C PHE A 105 11.38 -4.20 12.27
N ALA A 106 11.19 -5.52 12.21
CA ALA A 106 11.43 -6.40 13.35
C ALA A 106 12.93 -6.63 13.59
N GLU A 107 13.68 -6.97 12.54
CA GLU A 107 15.11 -7.28 12.61
C GLU A 107 15.83 -6.66 11.40
N PRO A 108 15.99 -5.33 11.33
CA PRO A 108 16.64 -4.68 10.20
C PRO A 108 18.11 -5.04 10.11
N GLU A 109 18.56 -5.34 8.90
CA GLU A 109 20.01 -5.35 8.61
C GLU A 109 20.59 -3.93 8.79
N ARG A 110 21.72 -3.83 9.47
CA ARG A 110 22.36 -2.54 9.74
C ARG A 110 23.53 -2.25 8.76
N PRO A 111 23.70 -1.00 8.32
CA PRO A 111 22.92 0.19 8.69
C PRO A 111 21.54 0.25 8.01
N PHE A 112 20.48 0.50 8.78
CA PHE A 112 19.14 0.72 8.23
C PHE A 112 18.95 2.19 7.85
N VAL A 113 18.88 2.47 6.56
CA VAL A 113 18.68 3.81 6.00
C VAL A 113 17.27 3.92 5.46
N ALA A 114 16.49 4.85 6.00
CA ALA A 114 15.17 5.16 5.51
C ALA A 114 15.16 6.46 4.70
N ILE A 115 14.45 6.46 3.57
CA ILE A 115 14.27 7.65 2.72
C ILE A 115 12.80 7.99 2.66
N VAL A 116 12.45 9.18 3.12
CA VAL A 116 11.05 9.65 3.13
C VAL A 116 10.95 10.95 2.36
N GLY A 117 10.06 10.97 1.37
CA GLY A 117 9.75 12.16 0.58
C GLY A 117 8.25 12.42 0.53
N GLY A 118 7.89 13.66 0.28
CA GLY A 118 6.50 14.08 0.15
C GLY A 118 6.34 15.59 0.22
N SER A 119 5.12 16.06 0.06
CA SER A 119 4.81 17.49 0.13
C SER A 119 4.55 17.98 1.56
N LYS A 120 4.02 17.11 2.44
CA LYS A 120 3.50 17.49 3.76
C LYS A 120 4.07 16.61 4.87
N VAL A 121 4.61 17.25 5.91
CA VAL A 121 5.05 16.59 7.16
C VAL A 121 3.85 15.97 7.88
N SER A 122 2.74 16.72 7.98
CA SER A 122 1.52 16.31 8.68
C SER A 122 1.02 14.92 8.29
N SER A 123 1.12 14.58 7.01
CA SER A 123 0.68 13.28 6.48
C SER A 123 1.62 12.12 6.80
N LYS A 124 2.83 12.39 7.29
CA LYS A 124 3.91 11.40 7.50
C LYS A 124 4.42 11.35 8.94
N ILE A 125 3.86 12.16 9.83
CA ILE A 125 4.30 12.30 11.23
C ILE A 125 4.48 10.94 11.93
N GLY A 126 3.47 10.08 11.88
CA GLY A 126 3.54 8.77 12.53
C GLY A 126 4.61 7.85 11.92
N VAL A 127 4.81 7.94 10.61
CA VAL A 127 5.87 7.19 9.91
C VAL A 127 7.25 7.70 10.30
N LEU A 128 7.45 9.03 10.33
CA LEU A 128 8.71 9.64 10.71
C LEU A 128 9.07 9.32 12.17
N ASP A 129 8.11 9.42 13.08
CA ASP A 129 8.33 9.06 14.48
C ASP A 129 8.78 7.61 14.65
N HIS A 130 8.15 6.68 13.94
CA HIS A 130 8.50 5.27 13.98
C HIS A 130 9.88 5.00 13.36
N LEU A 131 10.20 5.68 12.25
CA LEU A 131 11.50 5.56 11.61
C LEU A 131 12.65 6.13 12.47
N ILE A 132 12.42 7.21 13.22
CA ILE A 132 13.38 7.74 14.19
C ILE A 132 13.65 6.71 15.31
N ASP A 133 12.67 5.87 15.63
CA ASP A 133 12.84 4.82 16.64
C ASP A 133 13.58 3.58 16.10
N SER A 134 13.64 3.39 14.79
CA SER A 134 14.06 2.14 14.15
C SER A 134 15.29 2.25 13.25
N ALA A 135 15.47 3.38 12.56
CA ALA A 135 16.53 3.57 11.56
C ALA A 135 17.83 4.10 12.18
N ASP A 136 18.95 3.87 11.50
CA ASP A 136 20.24 4.49 11.81
C ASP A 136 20.38 5.86 11.12
N THR A 137 19.78 5.99 9.94
CA THR A 137 19.79 7.23 9.16
C THR A 137 18.43 7.45 8.51
N LEU A 138 17.90 8.66 8.61
CA LEU A 138 16.67 9.09 7.97
C LEU A 138 16.96 10.21 6.98
N ILE A 139 16.70 10.00 5.70
CA ILE A 139 16.85 10.99 4.66
C ILE A 139 15.48 11.58 4.37
N ILE A 140 15.30 12.88 4.56
CA ILE A 140 14.03 13.57 4.31
C ILE A 140 14.17 14.45 3.07
N GLY A 141 13.33 14.19 2.07
CA GLY A 141 13.32 14.91 0.80
C GLY A 141 11.94 15.47 0.43
N GLY A 142 11.88 16.11 -0.73
CA GLY A 142 10.65 16.73 -1.23
C GLY A 142 10.22 17.98 -0.44
N GLY A 143 8.99 18.44 -0.67
CA GLY A 143 8.46 19.66 -0.05
C GLY A 143 8.41 19.65 1.48
N MET A 144 8.31 18.47 2.07
CA MET A 144 8.31 18.33 3.54
C MET A 144 9.64 18.77 4.17
N ALA A 145 10.76 18.70 3.45
CA ALA A 145 12.05 19.15 3.96
C ALA A 145 12.06 20.64 4.31
N TYR A 146 11.25 21.45 3.64
CA TYR A 146 11.16 22.90 3.92
C TYR A 146 10.60 23.20 5.31
N THR A 147 9.70 22.38 5.84
CA THR A 147 9.21 22.51 7.21
C THR A 147 10.33 22.23 8.22
N PHE A 148 11.19 21.27 7.93
CA PHE A 148 12.38 20.99 8.75
C PHE A 148 13.42 22.13 8.65
N PHE A 149 13.61 22.74 7.48
CA PHE A 149 14.48 23.91 7.35
C PHE A 149 13.98 25.10 8.20
N LEU A 150 12.66 25.35 8.22
CA LEU A 150 12.08 26.35 9.13
C LEU A 150 12.35 26.03 10.59
N ALA A 151 12.24 24.77 10.99
CA ALA A 151 12.56 24.32 12.36
C ALA A 151 14.05 24.54 12.73
N GLN A 152 14.95 24.56 11.74
CA GLN A 152 16.35 24.93 11.90
C GLN A 152 16.62 26.43 11.83
N GLY A 153 15.58 27.26 11.67
CA GLY A 153 15.69 28.71 11.54
C GLY A 153 16.09 29.23 10.17
N LEU A 154 16.07 28.36 9.14
CA LEU A 154 16.34 28.75 7.77
C LEU A 154 15.09 29.34 7.09
N THR A 155 15.27 30.15 6.07
CA THR A 155 14.18 30.71 5.27
C THR A 155 13.96 29.88 4.00
N VAL A 156 12.69 29.70 3.60
CA VAL A 156 12.32 28.86 2.45
C VAL A 156 11.53 29.63 1.37
N GLY A 157 11.47 30.95 1.47
CA GLY A 157 10.79 31.81 0.51
C GLY A 157 9.32 31.44 0.30
N GLN A 158 8.94 31.28 -0.98
CA GLN A 158 7.59 30.90 -1.40
C GLN A 158 7.38 29.37 -1.49
N SER A 159 8.35 28.57 -1.06
CA SER A 159 8.24 27.11 -1.09
C SER A 159 7.10 26.60 -0.21
N LEU A 160 6.55 25.45 -0.59
CA LEU A 160 5.52 24.75 0.18
C LEU A 160 6.05 24.45 1.59
N LYS A 161 5.29 24.87 2.60
CA LYS A 161 5.65 24.69 4.02
C LYS A 161 4.39 24.49 4.85
N GLU A 162 4.54 23.86 6.01
CA GLU A 162 3.48 23.72 7.00
C GLU A 162 3.92 24.41 8.30
N GLU A 163 3.53 25.68 8.47
CA GLU A 163 3.96 26.50 9.61
C GLU A 163 3.50 25.91 10.96
N ASP A 164 2.30 25.32 11.00
CA ASP A 164 1.75 24.67 12.20
C ASP A 164 2.55 23.42 12.64
N TRP A 165 3.43 22.92 11.78
CA TRP A 165 4.21 21.70 12.04
C TRP A 165 5.70 21.97 12.25
N VAL A 166 6.13 23.23 12.29
CA VAL A 166 7.53 23.63 12.50
C VAL A 166 8.03 23.19 13.88
N GLU A 167 7.24 23.43 14.93
CA GLU A 167 7.58 23.02 16.30
C GLU A 167 7.76 21.49 16.38
N ARG A 168 6.81 20.73 15.78
CA ARG A 168 6.87 19.27 15.76
C ARG A 168 8.06 18.75 14.94
N ALA A 169 8.42 19.39 13.84
CA ALA A 169 9.62 19.07 13.08
C ALA A 169 10.90 19.30 13.93
N GLY A 170 10.93 20.37 14.72
CA GLY A 170 12.01 20.64 15.66
C GLY A 170 12.14 19.58 16.75
N GLU A 171 11.03 19.13 17.34
CA GLU A 171 11.00 18.03 18.29
C GLU A 171 11.55 16.72 17.69
N MET A 172 11.21 16.44 16.42
CA MET A 172 11.70 15.26 15.72
C MET A 172 13.21 15.30 15.51
N LEU A 173 13.77 16.46 15.11
CA LEU A 173 15.22 16.64 14.99
C LEU A 173 15.92 16.38 16.33
N LYS A 174 15.39 16.92 17.41
CA LYS A 174 15.92 16.72 18.77
C LYS A 174 15.81 15.25 19.20
N LYS A 175 14.66 14.62 18.99
CA LYS A 175 14.45 13.19 19.29
C LYS A 175 15.46 12.31 18.56
N ALA A 176 15.72 12.62 17.28
CA ALA A 176 16.69 11.88 16.47
C ALA A 176 18.11 12.04 17.02
N GLU A 177 18.51 13.26 17.40
CA GLU A 177 19.80 13.53 18.03
C GLU A 177 19.97 12.76 19.34
N GLU A 178 18.96 12.79 20.23
CA GLU A 178 18.94 12.06 21.51
C GLU A 178 19.07 10.54 21.31
N LYS A 179 18.56 10.01 20.20
CA LYS A 179 18.62 8.59 19.86
C LYS A 179 19.84 8.20 19.01
N GLY A 180 20.67 9.17 18.62
CA GLY A 180 21.80 8.93 17.74
C GLY A 180 21.44 8.62 16.29
N VAL A 181 20.21 8.93 15.86
CA VAL A 181 19.74 8.74 14.50
C VAL A 181 20.12 9.96 13.65
N LYS A 182 20.78 9.72 12.53
CA LYS A 182 21.22 10.77 11.63
C LYS A 182 20.08 11.21 10.71
N ILE A 183 19.55 12.43 10.87
CA ILE A 183 18.63 13.01 9.90
C ILE A 183 19.43 13.80 8.85
N LEU A 184 19.23 13.45 7.59
CA LEU A 184 19.81 14.14 6.45
C LEU A 184 18.71 14.90 5.70
N LEU A 185 18.90 16.21 5.59
CA LEU A 185 18.10 17.10 4.76
C LEU A 185 18.86 17.47 3.48
N PRO A 186 18.20 17.84 2.40
CA PRO A 186 18.87 18.36 1.20
C PRO A 186 19.78 19.55 1.54
N ILE A 187 20.94 19.59 0.93
CA ILE A 187 21.88 20.72 1.08
C ILE A 187 21.66 21.78 0.00
N ASP A 188 20.99 21.40 -1.08
CA ASP A 188 20.65 22.25 -2.21
C ASP A 188 19.35 21.77 -2.87
N ASN A 189 18.65 22.66 -3.54
CA ASN A 189 17.39 22.38 -4.23
C ASN A 189 17.41 22.96 -5.65
N ARG A 190 17.05 22.13 -6.62
CA ARG A 190 16.75 22.62 -7.97
C ARG A 190 15.36 23.26 -8.01
N VAL A 191 15.28 24.49 -8.44
CA VAL A 191 14.05 25.27 -8.63
C VAL A 191 13.75 25.48 -10.12
#